data_603cd377cb8c12ebf34a396206c92f3b
#
_entry.id   603cd377cb8c12ebf34a396206c92f3b
#
_cell.length_a   1.000
_cell.length_b   1.000
_cell.length_c   1.000
_cell.angle_alpha   90.00
_cell.angle_beta   90.00
_cell.angle_gamma   90.00
#
_symmetry.space_group_name_H-M   'P 1'
#
loop_
_entity.id
_entity.type
_entity.pdbx_description
1 polymer ?
#
loop_
_entity_poly.entity_id
_entity_poly.type
_entity_poly.pdbx_seq_one_letter_code
_entity_poly.pdbx_strand_id
1 'polypeptide(L)'
;MARTSFQGEIPKEQIGVCPVTDAQNVIAGKWKIIILWHLKETKRFGELQRLVPGISKGILTSQLRELEKDQMVIREVYPEVPPKVEYSLTEAGKGFMPILESMGEWGKKYAINSKKSY
;
A
#
# COMPACT_ATOMS: atom_id res chain seq x y z
N MET A 1 -20.27 12.69 -3.86
CA MET A 1 -19.98 12.71 -4.54
C MET A 1 -20.01 13.01 -4.91
N ALA A 2 -20.07 13.35 -5.06
CA ALA A 2 -20.18 13.46 -5.72
C ALA A 2 -19.90 13.42 -6.19
N ARG A 3 -19.76 13.15 -6.39
CA ARG A 3 -19.61 12.97 -7.27
C ARG A 3 -20.14 12.39 -7.45
N THR A 4 -20.59 12.28 -7.54
CA THR A 4 -20.97 11.72 -7.96
C THR A 4 -21.24 10.86 -8.14
N SER A 5 -21.97 10.86 -7.56
CA SER A 5 -22.21 9.90 -8.24
C SER A 5 -21.75 10.05 -9.54
N PHE A 6 -21.27 9.20 -10.02
CA PHE A 6 -20.71 9.22 -11.14
C PHE A 6 -21.53 8.75 -12.18
N GLN A 7 -21.84 9.59 -13.06
CA GLN A 7 -22.79 9.30 -13.95
C GLN A 7 -22.30 9.29 -15.27
N GLY A 8 -21.52 8.53 -15.70
CA GLY A 8 -21.09 8.43 -17.04
C GLY A 8 -19.78 9.12 -17.21
N GLU A 9 -19.54 9.90 -18.21
CA GLU A 9 -18.26 10.41 -18.48
C GLU A 9 -17.72 11.40 -17.52
N ILE A 10 -16.45 11.32 -17.20
CA ILE A 10 -15.78 12.30 -16.39
C ILE A 10 -15.35 13.44 -17.28
N PRO A 11 -15.74 14.66 -16.98
CA PRO A 11 -15.26 15.78 -17.75
C PRO A 11 -13.75 15.82 -17.77
N LYS A 12 -13.19 16.31 -18.87
CA LYS A 12 -11.78 16.30 -19.05
C LYS A 12 -11.03 16.96 -17.89
N GLU A 13 -11.53 18.04 -17.39
CA GLU A 13 -10.89 18.74 -16.30
C GLU A 13 -11.01 18.00 -14.98
N GLN A 14 -11.82 16.96 -14.92
CA GLN A 14 -11.97 16.17 -13.72
C GLN A 14 -11.34 14.80 -13.82
N ILE A 15 -10.63 14.54 -14.89
CA ILE A 15 -9.94 13.29 -15.01
C ILE A 15 -8.88 13.25 -13.93
N GLY A 16 -8.86 12.21 -13.14
CA GLY A 16 -7.94 12.11 -12.04
C GLY A 16 -8.52 12.55 -10.72
N VAL A 17 -9.75 13.10 -10.74
CA VAL A 17 -10.38 13.47 -9.48
C VAL A 17 -11.37 12.42 -9.01
N CYS A 18 -11.48 11.30 -9.68
CA CYS A 18 -12.30 10.21 -9.19
C CYS A 18 -11.62 9.62 -7.97
N PRO A 19 -12.26 9.68 -6.79
CA PRO A 19 -11.57 9.24 -5.56
C PRO A 19 -11.15 7.78 -5.59
N VAL A 20 -11.91 6.91 -6.23
CA VAL A 20 -11.54 5.51 -6.30
C VAL A 20 -10.32 5.31 -7.19
N THR A 21 -10.30 6.01 -8.33
CA THR A 21 -9.16 5.95 -9.22
C THR A 21 -7.91 6.52 -8.56
N ASP A 22 -8.07 7.62 -7.83
CA ASP A 22 -6.94 8.22 -7.13
C ASP A 22 -6.37 7.27 -6.11
N ALA A 23 -7.22 6.60 -5.35
CA ALA A 23 -6.76 5.63 -4.37
C ALA A 23 -6.07 4.45 -5.07
N GLN A 24 -6.64 3.99 -6.17
CA GLN A 24 -6.07 2.88 -6.90
C GLN A 24 -4.68 3.21 -7.43
N ASN A 25 -4.48 4.45 -7.88
CA ASN A 25 -3.18 4.85 -8.39
C ASN A 25 -2.10 4.79 -7.31
N VAL A 26 -2.47 5.11 -6.08
CA VAL A 26 -1.51 5.08 -4.98
C VAL A 26 -1.11 3.66 -4.61
N ILE A 27 -2.04 2.73 -4.72
CA ILE A 27 -1.80 1.36 -4.28
C ILE A 27 -1.70 0.37 -5.44
N ALA A 28 -1.51 0.89 -6.65
CA ALA A 28 -1.53 0.04 -7.84
C ALA A 28 -0.44 -1.02 -7.81
N GLY A 29 -0.73 -2.14 -8.43
CA GLY A 29 0.22 -3.22 -8.56
C GLY A 29 -0.03 -4.32 -7.54
N LYS A 30 0.82 -5.31 -7.61
CA LYS A 30 0.65 -6.50 -6.80
C LYS A 30 1.15 -6.34 -5.36
N TRP A 31 2.13 -5.50 -5.16
CA TRP A 31 2.91 -5.54 -3.92
C TRP A 31 2.58 -4.46 -2.90
N LYS A 32 2.11 -3.29 -3.32
CA LYS A 32 1.98 -2.15 -2.41
C LYS A 32 1.01 -2.42 -1.27
N ILE A 33 -0.11 -3.04 -1.57
CA ILE A 33 -1.11 -3.33 -0.54
C ILE A 33 -0.52 -4.27 0.52
N ILE A 34 0.21 -5.29 0.08
CA ILE A 34 0.80 -6.25 1.00
C ILE A 34 1.85 -5.58 1.87
N ILE A 35 2.67 -4.72 1.26
CA ILE A 35 3.68 -4.00 2.00
C ILE A 35 3.04 -3.12 3.07
N LEU A 36 2.01 -2.36 2.68
CA LEU A 36 1.33 -1.49 3.63
C LEU A 36 0.73 -2.29 4.78
N TRP A 37 0.16 -3.44 4.48
CA TRP A 37 -0.42 -4.29 5.51
C TRP A 37 0.61 -4.67 6.56
N HIS A 38 1.80 -5.04 6.12
CA HIS A 38 2.84 -5.43 7.07
C HIS A 38 3.44 -4.24 7.80
N LEU A 39 3.23 -3.03 7.30
CA LEU A 39 3.71 -1.83 7.96
C LEU A 39 2.78 -1.27 9.01
N LYS A 40 1.74 -2.01 9.38
CA LYS A 40 0.96 -1.59 10.53
C LYS A 40 1.85 -1.50 11.76
N GLU A 41 3.01 -2.15 11.73
CA GLU A 41 4.05 -1.92 12.71
C GLU A 41 5.32 -1.56 11.97
N THR A 42 6.15 -0.73 12.58
CA THR A 42 7.42 -0.34 11.98
C THR A 42 8.26 -1.55 11.64
N LYS A 43 8.86 -1.54 10.47
CA LYS A 43 9.67 -2.66 9.99
C LYS A 43 10.94 -2.18 9.33
N ARG A 44 11.96 -3.01 9.39
CA ARG A 44 13.16 -2.81 8.61
C ARG A 44 13.01 -3.50 7.26
N PHE A 45 13.87 -3.11 6.33
CA PHE A 45 13.82 -3.64 4.98
C PHE A 45 13.87 -5.18 4.96
N GLY A 46 14.81 -5.75 5.71
CA GLY A 46 14.95 -7.21 5.75
C GLY A 46 13.74 -7.91 6.32
N GLU A 47 13.11 -7.28 7.30
CA GLU A 47 11.89 -7.84 7.87
C GLU A 47 10.78 -7.87 6.85
N LEU A 48 10.62 -6.77 6.10
CA LEU A 48 9.61 -6.72 5.07
C LEU A 48 9.85 -7.78 4.00
N GLN A 49 11.11 -7.95 3.62
CA GLN A 49 11.43 -8.91 2.59
C GLN A 49 11.07 -10.33 3.03
N ARG A 50 11.26 -10.63 4.29
CA ARG A 50 10.90 -11.95 4.81
C ARG A 50 9.40 -12.13 4.93
N LEU A 51 8.67 -11.04 5.23
CA LEU A 51 7.23 -11.13 5.44
C LEU A 51 6.43 -11.13 4.14
N VAL A 52 7.02 -10.67 3.04
CA VAL A 52 6.32 -10.60 1.77
C VAL A 52 6.88 -11.69 0.86
N PRO A 53 6.21 -12.84 0.79
CA PRO A 53 6.78 -13.97 0.07
C PRO A 53 7.00 -13.68 -1.41
N GLY A 54 8.16 -14.03 -1.89
CA GLY A 54 8.46 -13.92 -3.30
C GLY A 54 8.89 -12.56 -3.79
N ILE A 55 8.94 -11.55 -2.92
CA ILE A 55 9.34 -10.24 -3.40
C ILE A 55 10.87 -10.16 -3.48
N SER A 56 11.36 -9.64 -4.60
CA SER A 56 12.79 -9.45 -4.74
C SER A 56 13.20 -8.16 -4.06
N LYS A 57 14.50 -8.07 -3.77
CA LYS A 57 15.05 -6.87 -3.15
C LYS A 57 14.80 -5.64 -4.03
N GLY A 58 14.98 -5.80 -5.34
CA GLY A 58 14.79 -4.67 -6.25
C GLY A 58 13.35 -4.20 -6.31
N ILE A 59 12.42 -5.14 -6.33
CA ILE A 59 11.01 -4.78 -6.36
C ILE A 59 10.60 -4.11 -5.05
N LEU A 60 11.04 -4.67 -3.92
CA LEU A 60 10.71 -4.07 -2.64
C LEU A 60 11.25 -2.65 -2.55
N THR A 61 12.49 -2.44 -3.00
CA THR A 61 13.08 -1.13 -3.01
C THR A 61 12.25 -0.14 -3.83
N SER A 62 11.87 -0.54 -5.04
CA SER A 62 11.14 0.37 -5.91
C SER A 62 9.74 0.64 -5.39
N GLN A 63 9.09 -0.36 -4.82
CA GLN A 63 7.75 -0.17 -4.27
C GLN A 63 7.77 0.74 -3.05
N LEU A 64 8.76 0.57 -2.19
CA LEU A 64 8.89 1.44 -1.02
C LEU A 64 9.17 2.88 -1.42
N ARG A 65 9.98 3.07 -2.46
CA ARG A 65 10.25 4.42 -2.95
C ARG A 65 9.00 5.10 -3.48
N GLU A 66 8.17 4.35 -4.19
CA GLU A 66 6.93 4.91 -4.70
C GLU A 66 5.97 5.23 -3.58
N LEU A 67 5.87 4.35 -2.59
CA LEU A 67 5.01 4.62 -1.43
C LEU A 67 5.49 5.81 -0.64
N GLU A 68 6.80 5.97 -0.55
CA GLU A 68 7.37 7.12 0.13
C GLU A 68 7.09 8.41 -0.63
N LYS A 69 7.23 8.35 -1.94
CA LYS A 69 6.95 9.50 -2.80
C LYS A 69 5.48 9.92 -2.69
N ASP A 70 4.59 8.95 -2.60
CA ASP A 70 3.17 9.23 -2.47
C ASP A 70 2.77 9.50 -1.02
N GLN A 71 3.75 9.61 -0.14
CA GLN A 71 3.54 9.98 1.25
C GLN A 71 2.68 9.00 2.03
N MET A 72 2.78 7.75 1.69
CA MET A 72 2.13 6.69 2.44
C MET A 72 3.07 6.08 3.48
N VAL A 73 4.36 6.17 3.24
CA VAL A 73 5.39 5.52 4.05
C VAL A 73 6.49 6.52 4.38
N ILE A 74 7.00 6.42 5.60
CA ILE A 74 8.14 7.21 6.07
C ILE A 74 9.34 6.29 6.11
N ARG A 75 10.45 6.77 5.58
CA ARG A 75 11.72 6.07 5.66
C ARG A 75 12.61 6.84 6.59
N GLU A 76 13.03 6.22 7.67
CA GLU A 76 13.84 6.89 8.67
C GLU A 76 15.20 6.22 8.76
N VAL A 77 16.26 7.02 8.62
CA VAL A 77 17.62 6.51 8.68
C VAL A 77 18.25 6.96 9.98
N TYR A 78 18.77 6.00 10.73
CA TYR A 78 19.42 6.30 12.00
C TYR A 78 20.93 6.24 11.81
N PRO A 79 21.67 7.25 12.28
CA PRO A 79 23.11 7.32 12.09
C PRO A 79 23.85 6.41 13.07
N GLU A 80 23.77 5.15 12.81
CA GLU A 80 24.44 4.13 13.63
C GLU A 80 25.41 3.34 12.76
N VAL A 81 26.15 2.46 13.39
CA VAL A 81 27.05 1.57 12.66
C VAL A 81 26.74 0.16 13.09
N PRO A 82 26.18 -0.66 12.20
CA PRO A 82 25.75 -0.31 10.84
C PRO A 82 24.52 0.57 10.85
N PRO A 83 24.25 1.28 9.77
CA PRO A 83 23.08 2.17 9.71
C PRO A 83 21.79 1.38 9.87
N LYS A 84 20.85 2.00 10.55
CA LYS A 84 19.54 1.42 10.74
C LYS A 84 18.53 2.20 9.91
N VAL A 85 17.74 1.53 9.12
CA VAL A 85 16.70 2.16 8.33
C VAL A 85 15.39 1.50 8.68
N GLU A 86 14.40 2.32 9.04
CA GLU A 86 13.08 1.82 9.39
C GLU A 86 12.03 2.43 8.50
N TYR A 87 10.99 1.65 8.22
CA TYR A 87 9.85 2.09 7.44
C TYR A 87 8.61 2.05 8.32
N SER A 88 7.81 3.09 8.22
CA SER A 88 6.57 3.16 8.99
C SER A 88 5.52 3.90 8.16
N LEU A 89 4.27 3.86 8.61
CA LEU A 89 3.20 4.51 7.88
C LEU A 89 3.08 5.98 8.28
N THR A 90 2.76 6.81 7.30
CA THR A 90 2.34 8.19 7.57
C THR A 90 0.91 8.17 8.09
N GLU A 91 0.37 9.35 8.38
CA GLU A 91 -1.04 9.44 8.72
C GLU A 91 -1.93 8.93 7.59
N ALA A 92 -1.56 9.27 6.35
CA ALA A 92 -2.31 8.77 5.20
C ALA A 92 -2.23 7.26 5.11
N GLY A 93 -1.04 6.70 5.34
CA GLY A 93 -0.87 5.26 5.32
C GLY A 93 -1.68 4.58 6.41
N LYS A 94 -1.71 5.16 7.60
CA LYS A 94 -2.50 4.62 8.70
C LYS A 94 -3.98 4.66 8.38
N GLY A 95 -4.40 5.72 7.71
CA GLY A 95 -5.80 5.85 7.33
C GLY A 95 -6.26 4.78 6.35
N PHE A 96 -5.31 4.13 5.68
CA PHE A 96 -5.64 3.08 4.74
C PHE A 96 -5.82 1.73 5.43
N MET A 97 -5.38 1.58 6.68
CA MET A 97 -5.46 0.30 7.38
C MET A 97 -6.89 -0.23 7.51
N PRO A 98 -7.88 0.58 7.89
CA PRO A 98 -9.25 0.06 7.96
C PRO A 98 -9.74 -0.46 6.62
N ILE A 99 -9.28 0.16 5.53
CA ILE A 99 -9.65 -0.28 4.19
C ILE A 99 -9.05 -1.65 3.92
N LEU A 100 -7.80 -1.86 4.30
CA LEU A 100 -7.15 -3.15 4.11
C LEU A 100 -7.80 -4.23 4.97
N GLU A 101 -8.21 -3.86 6.17
CA GLU A 101 -8.93 -4.80 7.02
C GLU A 101 -10.23 -5.22 6.38
N SER A 102 -10.95 -4.28 5.80
CA SER A 102 -12.18 -4.58 5.07
C SER A 102 -11.92 -5.47 3.88
N MET A 103 -10.83 -5.22 3.17
CA MET A 103 -10.43 -6.09 2.06
C MET A 103 -10.16 -7.49 2.54
N GLY A 104 -9.52 -7.63 3.69
CA GLY A 104 -9.25 -8.93 4.26
C GLY A 104 -10.53 -9.69 4.58
N GLU A 105 -11.50 -8.98 5.16
CA GLU A 105 -12.78 -9.61 5.47
C GLU A 105 -13.49 -10.07 4.21
N TRP A 106 -13.48 -9.22 3.20
CA TRP A 106 -14.09 -9.55 1.93
C TRP A 106 -13.40 -10.78 1.32
N GLY A 107 -12.06 -10.79 1.39
CA GLY A 107 -11.29 -11.90 0.85
C GLY A 107 -11.61 -13.21 1.52
N LYS A 108 -11.70 -13.22 2.86
CA LYS A 108 -12.06 -14.42 3.58
C LYS A 108 -13.43 -14.93 3.18
N LYS A 109 -14.36 -14.02 2.97
CA LYS A 109 -15.74 -14.41 2.70
C LYS A 109 -15.96 -14.85 1.27
N TYR A 110 -15.36 -14.15 0.32
CA TYR A 110 -15.69 -14.33 -1.09
C TYR A 110 -14.58 -14.89 -1.95
N ALA A 111 -13.34 -14.84 -1.50
CA ALA A 111 -12.23 -15.34 -2.29
C ALA A 111 -11.75 -16.69 -1.82
N ILE A 112 -12.68 -17.48 -1.35
CA ILE A 112 -12.36 -18.76 -0.77
C ILE A 112 -11.72 -19.73 -1.75
N ASN A 113 -12.02 -19.58 -3.01
CA ASN A 113 -11.44 -20.46 -4.01
C ASN A 113 -9.97 -20.23 -4.23
N SER A 114 -9.43 -19.17 -3.62
CA SER A 114 -8.02 -18.86 -3.71
C SER A 114 -7.24 -19.39 -2.54
N LYS A 115 -7.86 -20.20 -1.70
CA LYS A 115 -7.22 -20.61 -0.48
C LYS A 115 -5.89 -21.30 -0.65
N LYS A 116 -5.64 -21.88 -1.76
CA LYS A 116 -4.37 -22.53 -1.98
C LYS A 116 -3.21 -21.57 -2.09
N SER A 117 -3.47 -20.30 -2.16
CA SER A 117 -2.41 -19.32 -2.29
C SER A 117 -1.74 -18.99 -1.01
N TYR A 118 -2.23 -19.46 0.07
CA TYR A 118 -1.65 -19.06 1.34
C TYR A 118 -0.79 -20.14 1.97
#